data_98666dd16538db20db6718d6dd02f1a5
#
_entry.id   98666dd16538db20db6718d6dd02f1a5
#
_cell.length_a   1.000
_cell.length_b   1.000
_cell.length_c   1.000
_cell.angle_alpha   90.00
_cell.angle_beta   90.00
_cell.angle_gamma   90.00
#
_symmetry.space_group_name_H-M   'P 1'
#
loop_
_entity.id
_entity.type
_entity.pdbx_description
1 polymer ?
#
loop_
_entity_poly.entity_id
_entity_poly.type
_entity_poly.pdbx_seq_one_letter_code
_entity_poly.pdbx_strand_id
1 'polypeptide(L)'
;MNSQQVTELLLQSLEHERGGVKVYQIAVECAQREDLRGEWKKYLSQTEEHVATLTRVCKVFEIDPFTMTPGTQIVKALGASLVQAMQAALSAGNPAAAQIVAAECVVLAETKDHLNWELLGQAAEQLSGDERDVLIAAYEKIEDEEDEHLYHTQGWCRELWLESLGIDAELPPAEEKRDVSTAAEAQRAKETRQPRH
;
A
#
# COMPACT_ATOMS: atom_id res chain seq x y z
N MET A 1 -9.12 -16.68 20.78
CA MET A 1 -9.22 -16.01 19.45
C MET A 1 -9.90 -16.92 18.45
N ASN A 2 -10.56 -16.41 17.43
CA ASN A 2 -11.21 -17.22 16.37
C ASN A 2 -10.18 -17.55 15.27
N SER A 3 -9.64 -18.78 15.30
CA SER A 3 -8.61 -19.25 14.35
C SER A 3 -9.06 -19.18 12.89
N GLN A 4 -10.33 -19.45 12.61
CA GLN A 4 -10.87 -19.36 11.25
C GLN A 4 -10.83 -17.92 10.71
N GLN A 5 -11.05 -16.91 11.56
CA GLN A 5 -10.97 -15.51 11.16
C GLN A 5 -9.53 -15.05 11.00
N VAL A 6 -8.59 -15.58 11.76
CA VAL A 6 -7.15 -15.33 11.55
C VAL A 6 -6.70 -15.91 10.20
N THR A 7 -7.11 -17.13 9.89
CA THR A 7 -6.86 -17.74 8.57
C THR A 7 -7.43 -16.87 7.44
N GLU A 8 -8.67 -16.41 7.58
CA GLU A 8 -9.31 -15.53 6.58
C GLU A 8 -8.57 -14.21 6.41
N LEU A 9 -8.15 -13.57 7.52
CA LEU A 9 -7.37 -12.32 7.47
C LEU A 9 -6.04 -12.54 6.75
N LEU A 10 -5.28 -13.58 7.09
CA LEU A 10 -4.01 -13.92 6.43
C LEU A 10 -4.18 -14.15 4.92
N LEU A 11 -5.22 -14.89 4.51
CA LEU A 11 -5.49 -15.14 3.10
C LEU A 11 -5.89 -13.88 2.35
N GLN A 12 -6.72 -13.02 2.95
CA GLN A 12 -7.09 -11.74 2.35
C GLN A 12 -5.91 -10.78 2.25
N SER A 13 -5.06 -10.69 3.29
CA SER A 13 -3.85 -9.87 3.27
C SER A 13 -2.88 -10.34 2.18
N LEU A 14 -2.64 -11.65 2.07
CA LEU A 14 -1.79 -12.19 1.02
C LEU A 14 -2.35 -11.95 -0.40
N GLU A 15 -3.66 -12.06 -0.60
CA GLU A 15 -4.26 -11.73 -1.91
C GLU A 15 -4.23 -10.23 -2.19
N HIS A 16 -4.30 -9.39 -1.14
CA HIS A 16 -4.16 -7.94 -1.26
C HIS A 16 -2.75 -7.57 -1.73
N GLU A 17 -1.71 -8.07 -1.09
CA GLU A 17 -0.31 -7.87 -1.51
C GLU A 17 -0.05 -8.32 -2.95
N ARG A 18 -0.60 -9.47 -3.35
CA ARG A 18 -0.54 -9.93 -4.77
C ARG A 18 -1.24 -8.97 -5.73
N GLY A 19 -2.28 -8.32 -5.27
CA GLY A 19 -2.97 -7.24 -5.98
C GLY A 19 -2.10 -5.99 -6.04
N GLY A 20 -1.48 -5.61 -4.92
CA GLY A 20 -0.56 -4.48 -4.75
C GLY A 20 0.62 -4.53 -5.72
N VAL A 21 1.26 -5.69 -5.87
CA VAL A 21 2.31 -5.88 -6.89
C VAL A 21 1.84 -5.45 -8.29
N LYS A 22 0.62 -5.83 -8.69
CA LYS A 22 0.06 -5.46 -10.00
C LYS A 22 -0.30 -3.98 -10.08
N VAL A 23 -0.81 -3.42 -8.98
CA VAL A 23 -1.11 -1.99 -8.85
C VAL A 23 0.16 -1.19 -9.05
N TYR A 24 1.24 -1.50 -8.34
CA TYR A 24 2.52 -0.79 -8.49
C TYR A 24 3.15 -0.97 -9.86
N GLN A 25 3.06 -2.16 -10.48
CA GLN A 25 3.54 -2.36 -11.85
C GLN A 25 2.93 -1.36 -12.84
N ILE A 26 1.62 -1.15 -12.79
CA ILE A 26 0.94 -0.19 -13.67
C ILE A 26 1.13 1.26 -13.18
N ALA A 27 1.20 1.51 -11.87
CA ALA A 27 1.48 2.84 -11.34
C ALA A 27 2.83 3.38 -11.83
N VAL A 28 3.88 2.54 -11.84
CA VAL A 28 5.20 2.88 -12.40
C VAL A 28 5.12 3.28 -13.87
N GLU A 29 4.25 2.64 -14.67
CA GLU A 29 4.02 3.03 -16.07
C GLU A 29 3.29 4.37 -16.19
N CYS A 30 2.37 4.68 -15.26
CA CYS A 30 1.63 5.93 -15.23
C CYS A 30 2.49 7.13 -14.78
N ALA A 31 3.52 6.90 -13.97
CA ALA A 31 4.34 7.95 -13.39
C ALA A 31 5.08 8.78 -14.45
N GLN A 32 4.86 10.09 -14.45
CA GLN A 32 5.56 11.03 -15.33
C GLN A 32 6.81 11.63 -14.66
N ARG A 33 6.77 11.74 -13.34
CA ARG A 33 7.88 12.23 -12.53
C ARG A 33 8.83 11.09 -12.18
N GLU A 34 10.13 11.33 -12.34
CA GLU A 34 11.15 10.30 -12.07
C GLU A 34 11.32 10.00 -10.58
N ASP A 35 11.15 11.01 -9.70
CA ASP A 35 11.15 10.85 -8.26
C ASP A 35 10.01 9.90 -7.81
N LEU A 36 8.78 10.19 -8.19
CA LEU A 36 7.61 9.33 -7.91
C LEU A 36 7.76 7.93 -8.52
N ARG A 37 8.27 7.84 -9.76
CA ARG A 37 8.52 6.55 -10.41
C ARG A 37 9.57 5.72 -9.66
N GLY A 38 10.61 6.38 -9.14
CA GLY A 38 11.65 5.75 -8.34
C GLY A 38 11.09 5.19 -7.03
N GLU A 39 10.26 5.95 -6.36
CA GLU A 39 9.60 5.56 -5.13
C GLU A 39 8.65 4.38 -5.34
N TRP A 40 7.76 4.44 -6.31
CA TRP A 40 6.86 3.32 -6.61
C TRP A 40 7.60 2.05 -7.08
N LYS A 41 8.79 2.15 -7.67
CA LYS A 41 9.64 0.98 -7.93
C LYS A 41 10.20 0.38 -6.64
N LYS A 42 10.57 1.22 -5.66
CA LYS A 42 10.99 0.78 -4.33
C LYS A 42 9.84 0.01 -3.66
N TYR A 43 8.65 0.60 -3.64
CA TYR A 43 7.45 0.00 -3.04
C TYR A 43 7.03 -1.29 -3.75
N LEU A 44 7.11 -1.36 -5.07
CA LEU A 44 6.90 -2.61 -5.80
C LEU A 44 7.81 -3.74 -5.28
N SER A 45 9.10 -3.46 -5.10
CA SER A 45 10.06 -4.46 -4.58
C SER A 45 9.75 -4.86 -3.14
N GLN A 46 9.34 -3.92 -2.29
CA GLN A 46 8.93 -4.19 -0.91
C GLN A 46 7.66 -5.04 -0.87
N THR A 47 6.63 -4.71 -1.66
CA THR A 47 5.38 -5.49 -1.77
C THR A 47 5.64 -6.93 -2.27
N GLU A 48 6.59 -7.13 -3.19
CA GLU A 48 7.01 -8.48 -3.59
C GLU A 48 7.63 -9.27 -2.41
N GLU A 49 8.38 -8.61 -1.52
CA GLU A 49 8.89 -9.20 -0.29
C GLU A 49 7.79 -9.47 0.75
N HIS A 50 6.77 -8.60 0.83
CA HIS A 50 5.59 -8.80 1.69
C HIS A 50 4.82 -10.06 1.28
N VAL A 51 4.58 -10.26 -0.03
CA VAL A 51 4.00 -11.51 -0.57
C VAL A 51 4.80 -12.73 -0.14
N ALA A 52 6.13 -12.66 -0.26
CA ALA A 52 6.99 -13.77 0.15
C ALA A 52 6.94 -14.02 1.67
N THR A 53 6.87 -12.95 2.47
CA THR A 53 6.78 -13.00 3.93
C THR A 53 5.44 -13.61 4.38
N LEU A 54 4.30 -13.14 3.89
CA LEU A 54 2.98 -13.72 4.20
C LEU A 54 2.85 -15.17 3.72
N THR A 55 3.47 -15.51 2.59
CA THR A 55 3.51 -16.90 2.13
C THR A 55 4.24 -17.80 3.14
N ARG A 56 5.33 -17.32 3.77
CA ARG A 56 6.03 -18.06 4.84
C ARG A 56 5.16 -18.15 6.11
N VAL A 57 4.47 -17.06 6.48
CA VAL A 57 3.53 -17.06 7.61
C VAL A 57 2.46 -18.12 7.37
N CYS A 58 1.80 -18.13 6.22
CA CYS A 58 0.78 -19.13 5.88
C CYS A 58 1.30 -20.58 6.05
N LYS A 59 2.57 -20.83 5.70
CA LYS A 59 3.17 -22.16 5.86
C LYS A 59 3.27 -22.57 7.33
N VAL A 60 3.63 -21.66 8.24
CA VAL A 60 3.71 -21.96 9.68
C VAL A 60 2.31 -22.19 10.27
N PHE A 61 1.31 -21.47 9.77
CA PHE A 61 -0.09 -21.67 10.13
C PHE A 61 -0.77 -22.87 9.45
N GLU A 62 -0.02 -23.68 8.68
CA GLU A 62 -0.53 -24.82 7.89
C GLU A 62 -1.68 -24.42 6.94
N ILE A 63 -1.67 -23.17 6.44
CA ILE A 63 -2.63 -22.63 5.50
C ILE A 63 -2.10 -22.78 4.07
N ASP A 64 -2.89 -23.33 3.16
CA ASP A 64 -2.59 -23.27 1.73
C ASP A 64 -2.76 -21.82 1.24
N PRO A 65 -1.67 -21.13 0.81
CA PRO A 65 -1.69 -19.74 0.40
C PRO A 65 -2.49 -19.47 -0.88
N PHE A 66 -3.00 -20.51 -1.54
CA PHE A 66 -3.85 -20.42 -2.73
C PHE A 66 -5.32 -20.72 -2.46
N THR A 67 -5.68 -20.91 -1.19
CA THR A 67 -7.07 -21.14 -0.80
C THR A 67 -7.94 -19.94 -1.20
N MET A 68 -9.01 -20.24 -1.95
CA MET A 68 -9.98 -19.24 -2.39
C MET A 68 -11.16 -19.19 -1.42
N THR A 69 -11.38 -18.03 -0.81
CA THR A 69 -12.56 -17.74 0.02
C THR A 69 -13.42 -16.66 -0.65
N PRO A 70 -14.68 -16.46 -0.22
CA PRO A 70 -15.45 -15.30 -0.69
C PRO A 70 -14.74 -13.96 -0.45
N GLY A 71 -14.02 -13.82 0.69
CA GLY A 71 -13.27 -12.61 1.01
C GLY A 71 -12.09 -12.39 0.06
N THR A 72 -11.26 -13.42 -0.19
CA THR A 72 -10.14 -13.30 -1.14
C THR A 72 -10.61 -13.00 -2.57
N GLN A 73 -11.78 -13.52 -2.98
CA GLN A 73 -12.36 -13.20 -4.30
C GLN A 73 -12.75 -11.73 -4.41
N ILE A 74 -13.30 -11.14 -3.34
CA ILE A 74 -13.62 -9.70 -3.29
C ILE A 74 -12.34 -8.87 -3.35
N VAL A 75 -11.33 -9.19 -2.54
CA VAL A 75 -10.03 -8.49 -2.53
C VAL A 75 -9.39 -8.53 -3.92
N LYS A 76 -9.36 -9.70 -4.55
CA LYS A 76 -8.86 -9.88 -5.92
C LYS A 76 -9.60 -9.02 -6.93
N ALA A 77 -10.93 -8.95 -6.85
CA ALA A 77 -11.75 -8.16 -7.77
C ALA A 77 -11.49 -6.65 -7.59
N LEU A 78 -11.34 -6.18 -6.33
CA LEU A 78 -10.99 -4.79 -6.04
C LEU A 78 -9.62 -4.42 -6.60
N GLY A 79 -8.58 -5.20 -6.34
CA GLY A 79 -7.25 -4.97 -6.91
C GLY A 79 -7.25 -4.96 -8.45
N ALA A 80 -7.98 -5.89 -9.07
CA ALA A 80 -8.13 -5.90 -10.52
C ALA A 80 -8.84 -4.65 -11.05
N SER A 81 -9.80 -4.09 -10.32
CA SER A 81 -10.50 -2.86 -10.73
C SER A 81 -9.58 -1.63 -10.70
N LEU A 82 -8.67 -1.54 -9.73
CA LEU A 82 -7.67 -0.47 -9.67
C LEU A 82 -6.71 -0.54 -10.86
N VAL A 83 -6.23 -1.74 -11.18
CA VAL A 83 -5.39 -1.98 -12.37
C VAL A 83 -6.11 -1.57 -13.66
N GLN A 84 -7.38 -1.94 -13.82
CA GLN A 84 -8.20 -1.57 -14.99
C GLN A 84 -8.38 -0.05 -15.10
N ALA A 85 -8.61 0.65 -13.98
CA ALA A 85 -8.75 2.11 -13.96
C ALA A 85 -7.47 2.81 -14.48
N MET A 86 -6.31 2.39 -13.99
CA MET A 86 -5.01 2.92 -14.43
C MET A 86 -4.72 2.62 -15.91
N GLN A 87 -5.01 1.40 -16.38
CA GLN A 87 -4.85 1.02 -17.78
C GLN A 87 -5.77 1.83 -18.71
N ALA A 88 -7.01 2.09 -18.28
CA ALA A 88 -7.93 2.96 -19.00
C ALA A 88 -7.41 4.40 -19.08
N ALA A 89 -6.86 4.93 -17.96
CA ALA A 89 -6.28 6.27 -17.92
C ALA A 89 -5.06 6.40 -18.86
N LEU A 90 -4.17 5.40 -18.88
CA LEU A 90 -3.05 5.34 -19.81
C LEU A 90 -3.52 5.35 -21.28
N SER A 91 -4.56 4.56 -21.57
CA SER A 91 -5.13 4.44 -22.92
C SER A 91 -5.83 5.71 -23.39
N ALA A 92 -6.26 6.58 -22.48
CA ALA A 92 -6.90 7.87 -22.79
C ALA A 92 -5.92 8.92 -23.36
N GLY A 93 -4.61 8.67 -23.29
CA GLY A 93 -3.59 9.50 -23.94
C GLY A 93 -3.31 10.84 -23.25
N ASN A 94 -3.69 10.98 -21.96
CA ASN A 94 -3.32 12.13 -21.12
C ASN A 94 -2.41 11.65 -19.98
N PRO A 95 -1.08 11.74 -20.11
CA PRO A 95 -0.14 11.22 -19.12
C PRO A 95 -0.29 11.88 -17.72
N ALA A 96 -0.55 13.17 -17.66
CA ALA A 96 -0.74 13.87 -16.38
C ALA A 96 -1.97 13.36 -15.62
N ALA A 97 -3.09 13.15 -16.34
CA ALA A 97 -4.28 12.56 -15.74
C ALA A 97 -4.05 11.10 -15.33
N ALA A 98 -3.32 10.32 -16.13
CA ALA A 98 -2.99 8.93 -15.79
C ALA A 98 -2.15 8.83 -14.50
N GLN A 99 -1.19 9.73 -14.30
CA GLN A 99 -0.40 9.80 -13.07
C GLN A 99 -1.27 10.10 -11.83
N ILE A 100 -2.24 11.01 -11.94
CA ILE A 100 -3.17 11.32 -10.84
C ILE A 100 -4.06 10.11 -10.53
N VAL A 101 -4.64 9.47 -11.55
CA VAL A 101 -5.44 8.25 -11.36
C VAL A 101 -4.62 7.14 -10.69
N ALA A 102 -3.35 7.00 -11.07
CA ALA A 102 -2.48 6.01 -10.44
C ALA A 102 -2.24 6.34 -8.95
N ALA A 103 -1.97 7.60 -8.61
CA ALA A 103 -1.81 8.01 -7.22
C ALA A 103 -3.06 7.74 -6.38
N GLU A 104 -4.27 8.01 -6.92
CA GLU A 104 -5.53 7.67 -6.25
C GLU A 104 -5.69 6.16 -6.06
N CYS A 105 -5.36 5.36 -7.08
CA CYS A 105 -5.44 3.90 -7.00
C CYS A 105 -4.48 3.32 -5.97
N VAL A 106 -3.24 3.84 -5.90
CA VAL A 106 -2.26 3.41 -4.89
C VAL A 106 -2.74 3.80 -3.49
N VAL A 107 -3.21 5.03 -3.26
CA VAL A 107 -3.78 5.44 -1.95
C VAL A 107 -4.91 4.49 -1.49
N LEU A 108 -5.79 4.07 -2.41
CA LEU A 108 -6.88 3.14 -2.08
C LEU A 108 -6.33 1.75 -1.71
N ALA A 109 -5.32 1.26 -2.42
CA ALA A 109 -4.67 -0.01 -2.10
C ALA A 109 -3.98 0.07 -0.74
N GLU A 110 -3.12 1.05 -0.52
CA GLU A 110 -2.34 1.22 0.70
C GLU A 110 -3.20 1.46 1.95
N THR A 111 -4.33 2.18 1.82
CA THR A 111 -5.28 2.34 2.93
C THR A 111 -5.81 1.00 3.44
N LYS A 112 -6.06 0.04 2.54
CA LYS A 112 -6.52 -1.28 2.93
C LYS A 112 -5.38 -2.15 3.44
N ASP A 113 -4.18 -2.01 2.88
CA ASP A 113 -3.02 -2.81 3.26
C ASP A 113 -2.53 -2.43 4.66
N HIS A 114 -2.34 -1.15 4.92
CA HIS A 114 -2.03 -0.64 6.25
C HIS A 114 -3.00 -1.17 7.33
N LEU A 115 -4.33 -1.15 7.07
CA LEU A 115 -5.31 -1.74 7.98
C LEU A 115 -5.12 -3.26 8.15
N ASN A 116 -4.75 -3.99 7.10
CA ASN A 116 -4.49 -5.43 7.20
C ASN A 116 -3.31 -5.70 8.12
N TRP A 117 -2.20 -4.98 7.95
CA TRP A 117 -1.01 -5.16 8.78
C TRP A 117 -1.25 -4.76 10.23
N GLU A 118 -1.98 -3.66 10.50
CA GLU A 118 -2.41 -3.30 11.85
C GLU A 118 -3.20 -4.45 12.51
N LEU A 119 -4.16 -5.04 11.80
CA LEU A 119 -4.96 -6.16 12.32
C LEU A 119 -4.13 -7.43 12.50
N LEU A 120 -3.15 -7.70 11.64
CA LEU A 120 -2.23 -8.82 11.78
C LEU A 120 -1.34 -8.65 13.02
N GLY A 121 -0.84 -7.43 13.29
CA GLY A 121 -0.11 -7.11 14.51
C GLY A 121 -0.94 -7.35 15.76
N GLN A 122 -2.18 -6.84 15.79
CA GLN A 122 -3.09 -7.09 16.92
C GLN A 122 -3.43 -8.56 17.11
N ALA A 123 -3.59 -9.33 16.02
CA ALA A 123 -3.81 -10.76 16.10
C ALA A 123 -2.57 -11.49 16.66
N ALA A 124 -1.39 -11.10 16.24
CA ALA A 124 -0.13 -11.68 16.69
C ALA A 124 0.07 -11.57 18.21
N GLU A 125 -0.32 -10.45 18.82
CA GLU A 125 -0.27 -10.25 20.27
C GLU A 125 -1.13 -11.25 21.07
N GLN A 126 -2.17 -11.82 20.44
CA GLN A 126 -3.11 -12.76 21.06
C GLN A 126 -2.77 -14.23 20.78
N LEU A 127 -1.77 -14.48 19.94
CA LEU A 127 -1.28 -15.81 19.60
C LEU A 127 -0.21 -16.29 20.58
N SER A 128 0.26 -17.53 20.42
CA SER A 128 1.37 -18.13 21.19
C SER A 128 2.15 -19.11 20.34
N GLY A 129 3.38 -19.43 20.76
CA GLY A 129 4.26 -20.37 20.04
C GLY A 129 4.69 -19.88 18.67
N ASP A 130 4.99 -20.81 17.77
CA ASP A 130 5.57 -20.53 16.46
C ASP A 130 4.71 -19.62 15.58
N GLU A 131 3.38 -19.75 15.68
CA GLU A 131 2.43 -18.87 14.95
C GLU A 131 2.58 -17.41 15.38
N ARG A 132 2.68 -17.16 16.69
CA ARG A 132 2.94 -15.82 17.22
C ARG A 132 4.27 -15.27 16.74
N ASP A 133 5.33 -16.07 16.91
CA ASP A 133 6.69 -15.60 16.67
C ASP A 133 6.91 -15.25 15.19
N VAL A 134 6.37 -16.04 14.26
CA VAL A 134 6.47 -15.74 12.83
C VAL A 134 5.65 -14.53 12.43
N LEU A 135 4.46 -14.32 13.02
CA LEU A 135 3.59 -13.21 12.66
C LEU A 135 4.07 -11.89 13.26
N ILE A 136 4.58 -11.88 14.50
CA ILE A 136 5.24 -10.72 15.12
C ILE A 136 6.45 -10.29 14.30
N ALA A 137 7.33 -11.24 13.94
CA ALA A 137 8.50 -10.92 13.14
C ALA A 137 8.17 -10.39 11.73
N ALA A 138 7.06 -10.85 11.15
CA ALA A 138 6.55 -10.32 9.89
C ALA A 138 6.04 -8.88 10.06
N TYR A 139 5.21 -8.64 11.07
CA TYR A 139 4.65 -7.33 11.39
C TYR A 139 5.74 -6.29 11.66
N GLU A 140 6.65 -6.56 12.60
CA GLU A 140 7.75 -5.66 12.97
C GLU A 140 8.69 -5.32 11.79
N LYS A 141 8.76 -6.20 10.79
CA LYS A 141 9.56 -5.95 9.58
C LYS A 141 8.86 -5.02 8.59
N ILE A 142 7.54 -5.06 8.53
CA ILE A 142 6.78 -4.50 7.40
C ILE A 142 5.99 -3.24 7.79
N GLU A 143 5.61 -3.09 9.06
CA GLU A 143 4.76 -1.98 9.53
C GLU A 143 5.27 -0.60 9.09
N ASP A 144 6.54 -0.29 9.35
CA ASP A 144 7.13 0.99 8.99
C ASP A 144 7.14 1.22 7.46
N GLU A 145 7.32 0.16 6.66
CA GLU A 145 7.27 0.22 5.20
C GLU A 145 5.85 0.55 4.71
N GLU A 146 4.81 -0.06 5.30
CA GLU A 146 3.41 0.19 4.97
C GLU A 146 2.94 1.59 5.35
N ASP A 147 3.39 2.10 6.49
CA ASP A 147 3.16 3.48 6.89
C ASP A 147 3.78 4.46 5.88
N GLU A 148 5.03 4.20 5.45
CA GLU A 148 5.71 4.99 4.43
C GLU A 148 4.93 4.95 3.11
N HIS A 149 4.55 3.76 2.61
CA HIS A 149 3.76 3.60 1.39
C HIS A 149 2.48 4.45 1.41
N LEU A 150 1.73 4.37 2.51
CA LEU A 150 0.47 5.10 2.66
C LEU A 150 0.68 6.61 2.71
N TYR A 151 1.55 7.10 3.64
CA TYR A 151 1.64 8.53 3.90
C TYR A 151 2.37 9.29 2.79
N HIS A 152 3.40 8.72 2.18
CA HIS A 152 4.07 9.31 1.03
C HIS A 152 3.15 9.38 -0.18
N THR A 153 2.44 8.28 -0.50
CA THR A 153 1.53 8.28 -1.65
C THR A 153 0.33 9.20 -1.44
N GLN A 154 -0.19 9.35 -0.21
CA GLN A 154 -1.19 10.38 0.11
C GLN A 154 -0.66 11.79 -0.14
N GLY A 155 0.60 12.06 0.22
CA GLY A 155 1.29 13.30 -0.08
C GLY A 155 1.36 13.58 -1.57
N TRP A 156 1.83 12.61 -2.34
CA TRP A 156 1.90 12.70 -3.80
C TRP A 156 0.54 12.92 -4.44
N CYS A 157 -0.48 12.16 -4.06
CA CYS A 157 -1.83 12.29 -4.58
C CYS A 157 -2.39 13.70 -4.33
N ARG A 158 -2.25 14.22 -3.10
CA ARG A 158 -2.66 15.58 -2.74
C ARG A 158 -1.97 16.63 -3.60
N GLU A 159 -0.64 16.58 -3.72
CA GLU A 159 0.12 17.60 -4.41
C GLU A 159 -0.11 17.57 -5.93
N LEU A 160 -0.22 16.40 -6.54
CA LEU A 160 -0.56 16.26 -7.96
C LEU A 160 -1.94 16.83 -8.26
N TRP A 161 -2.92 16.62 -7.36
CA TRP A 161 -4.23 17.27 -7.49
C TRP A 161 -4.16 18.77 -7.37
N LEU A 162 -3.42 19.32 -6.40
CA LEU A 162 -3.23 20.77 -6.24
C LEU A 162 -2.61 21.38 -7.51
N GLU A 163 -1.56 20.77 -8.03
CA GLU A 163 -0.94 21.19 -9.29
C GLU A 163 -1.95 21.19 -10.45
N SER A 164 -2.75 20.14 -10.59
CA SER A 164 -3.75 20.03 -11.65
C SER A 164 -4.87 21.07 -11.56
N LEU A 165 -5.17 21.53 -10.36
CA LEU A 165 -6.14 22.60 -10.08
C LEU A 165 -5.55 24.01 -10.26
N GLY A 166 -4.26 24.14 -10.59
CA GLY A 166 -3.58 25.43 -10.67
C GLY A 166 -3.34 26.08 -9.30
N ILE A 167 -3.33 25.28 -8.24
CA ILE A 167 -3.00 25.70 -6.87
C ILE A 167 -1.52 25.35 -6.63
N ASP A 168 -0.81 26.20 -5.88
CA ASP A 168 0.60 25.95 -5.56
C ASP A 168 0.78 24.58 -4.90
N ALA A 169 1.57 23.73 -5.53
CA ALA A 169 1.91 22.39 -5.08
C ALA A 169 3.36 22.33 -4.58
N GLU A 170 3.62 21.42 -3.66
CA GLU A 170 4.96 21.11 -3.18
C GLU A 170 5.36 19.71 -3.65
N LEU A 171 6.19 19.64 -4.71
CA LEU A 171 6.65 18.39 -5.31
C LEU A 171 8.19 18.32 -5.28
N PRO A 172 8.76 17.21 -4.75
CA PRO A 172 8.11 16.13 -4.03
C PRO A 172 7.38 16.62 -2.77
N PRO A 173 6.37 15.88 -2.26
CA PRO A 173 5.57 16.30 -1.12
C PRO A 173 6.39 16.42 0.17
N ALA A 174 5.85 17.11 1.17
CA ALA A 174 6.53 17.34 2.43
C ALA A 174 6.82 16.05 3.19
N GLU A 175 5.96 15.06 3.05
CA GLU A 175 6.07 13.74 3.64
C GLU A 175 7.31 13.00 3.12
N GLU A 176 7.56 13.04 1.82
CA GLU A 176 8.74 12.41 1.21
C GLU A 176 10.04 13.14 1.57
N LYS A 177 10.03 14.45 1.52
CA LYS A 177 11.22 15.27 1.87
C LYS A 177 11.71 15.06 3.31
N ARG A 178 10.85 14.59 4.20
CA ARG A 178 11.15 14.37 5.62
C ARG A 178 11.25 12.92 5.99
N ASP A 179 11.10 12.04 5.04
CA ASP A 179 11.22 10.60 5.26
C ASP A 179 10.28 10.15 6.38
N VAL A 180 8.97 10.43 6.22
CA VAL A 180 7.96 10.08 7.23
C VAL A 180 7.52 8.64 7.08
N SER A 181 7.50 7.91 8.19
CA SER A 181 7.06 6.51 8.27
C SER A 181 5.91 6.31 9.26
N THR A 182 5.33 7.39 9.80
CA THR A 182 4.22 7.31 10.75
C THR A 182 3.20 8.43 10.52
N ALA A 183 1.95 8.19 10.97
CA ALA A 183 0.88 9.19 10.93
C ALA A 183 1.26 10.51 11.63
N ALA A 184 1.96 10.41 12.77
CA ALA A 184 2.38 11.57 13.54
C ALA A 184 3.43 12.41 12.80
N GLU A 185 4.35 11.77 12.09
CA GLU A 185 5.37 12.43 11.27
C GLU A 185 4.74 13.07 10.05
N ALA A 186 3.82 12.38 9.35
CA ALA A 186 3.06 12.93 8.23
C ALA A 186 2.28 14.19 8.65
N GLN A 187 1.65 14.18 9.81
CA GLN A 187 0.94 15.34 10.34
C GLN A 187 1.90 16.52 10.62
N ARG A 188 3.04 16.27 11.28
CA ARG A 188 4.07 17.30 11.53
C ARG A 188 4.66 17.86 10.23
N ALA A 189 4.85 17.02 9.21
CA ALA A 189 5.33 17.46 7.91
C ALA A 189 4.35 18.45 7.26
N LYS A 190 3.04 18.17 7.36
CA LYS A 190 1.98 19.08 6.84
C LYS A 190 1.93 20.41 7.61
N GLU A 191 2.02 20.39 8.94
CA GLU A 191 1.92 21.57 9.81
C GLU A 191 3.06 22.57 9.63
N THR A 192 4.25 22.09 9.31
CA THR A 192 5.43 22.95 9.05
C THR A 192 5.50 23.46 7.62
N ARG A 193 4.54 23.16 6.78
CA ARG A 193 4.35 23.79 5.49
C ARG A 193 4.12 25.28 5.69
N GLN A 194 4.84 26.14 4.97
CA GLN A 194 4.58 27.58 5.00
C GLN A 194 3.13 27.84 4.55
N PRO A 195 2.38 28.72 5.25
CA PRO A 195 1.05 29.08 4.81
C PRO A 195 1.11 29.64 3.38
N ARG A 196 0.32 29.07 2.51
CA ARG A 196 0.16 29.56 1.14
C ARG A 196 -0.64 30.85 1.20
N HIS A 197 -0.03 31.96 0.82
CA HIS A 197 -0.67 33.29 0.76
C HIS A 197 -1.44 33.45 -0.55
#